data_e216f14319ec59189c884b298c15cf47
#
_entry.id   e216f14319ec59189c884b298c15cf47
#
_cell.length_a   1.000
_cell.length_b   1.000
_cell.length_c   1.000
_cell.angle_alpha   90.00
_cell.angle_beta   90.00
_cell.angle_gamma   90.00
#
_symmetry.space_group_name_H-M   'P 1'
#
loop_
_entity.id
_entity.type
_entity.pdbx_description
1 polymer ?
#
loop_
_entity_poly.entity_id
_entity_poly.type
_entity_poly.pdbx_seq_one_letter_code
_entity_poly.pdbx_strand_id
1 'polypeptide(L)'
;MNTQTIDATIQRFNAIRWHDSKLVGLCFYRAEGEERVKISLEMLGEGGALTPAEMIFEASTYVALDVDLEGKRVCSDDISSAECYASSEWTKSLSEKSPYDSFEGYLHFRLYLIPPGGTINVLAKDFSLEMGAPG
;
A
#
# COMPACT_ATOMS: atom_id res chain seq x y z
N MET A 1 -2.03 20.12 -1.89
CA MET A 1 -2.78 19.16 -2.74
C MET A 1 -4.26 19.49 -2.65
N ASN A 2 -4.91 19.66 -3.78
CA ASN A 2 -6.32 20.00 -3.79
C ASN A 2 -7.19 18.73 -3.74
N THR A 3 -8.48 18.92 -3.45
CA THR A 3 -9.44 17.81 -3.32
C THR A 3 -9.51 16.94 -4.58
N GLN A 4 -9.44 17.53 -5.76
CA GLN A 4 -9.50 16.79 -7.03
C GLN A 4 -8.31 15.84 -7.18
N THR A 5 -7.11 16.27 -6.77
CA THR A 5 -5.92 15.43 -6.82
C THR A 5 -6.02 14.27 -5.83
N ILE A 6 -6.53 14.54 -4.62
CA ILE A 6 -6.75 13.51 -3.60
C ILE A 6 -7.75 12.48 -4.11
N ASP A 7 -8.89 12.91 -4.65
CA ASP A 7 -9.92 12.01 -5.16
C ASP A 7 -9.40 11.16 -6.33
N ALA A 8 -8.62 11.76 -7.22
CA ALA A 8 -8.03 11.03 -8.35
C ALA A 8 -7.06 9.94 -7.88
N THR A 9 -6.25 10.24 -6.87
CA THR A 9 -5.32 9.25 -6.29
C THR A 9 -6.08 8.09 -5.65
N ILE A 10 -7.13 8.39 -4.87
CA ILE A 10 -7.97 7.37 -4.23
C ILE A 10 -8.62 6.48 -5.29
N GLN A 11 -9.22 7.08 -6.32
CA GLN A 11 -9.87 6.32 -7.39
C GLN A 11 -8.88 5.43 -8.13
N ARG A 12 -7.71 5.96 -8.43
CA ARG A 12 -6.66 5.22 -9.16
C ARG A 12 -6.19 4.01 -8.35
N PHE A 13 -5.99 4.18 -7.05
CA PHE A 13 -5.58 3.09 -6.16
C PHE A 13 -6.69 2.03 -6.03
N ASN A 14 -7.92 2.49 -5.80
CA ASN A 14 -9.06 1.58 -5.58
C ASN A 14 -9.48 0.84 -6.87
N ALA A 15 -9.03 1.31 -8.03
CA ALA A 15 -9.28 0.64 -9.31
C ALA A 15 -8.31 -0.51 -9.61
N ILE A 16 -7.25 -0.66 -8.83
CA ILE A 16 -6.27 -1.73 -9.04
C ILE A 16 -6.90 -3.08 -8.70
N ARG A 17 -6.69 -4.06 -9.56
CA ARG A 17 -7.15 -5.43 -9.33
C ARG A 17 -6.13 -6.17 -8.48
N TRP A 18 -6.45 -6.36 -7.22
CA TRP A 18 -5.56 -7.01 -6.26
C TRP A 18 -5.73 -8.51 -6.17
N HIS A 19 -6.87 -9.03 -6.63
CA HIS A 19 -7.22 -10.44 -6.52
C HIS A 19 -6.11 -11.33 -7.09
N ASP A 20 -5.70 -12.33 -6.33
CA ASP A 20 -4.61 -13.26 -6.66
C ASP A 20 -3.22 -12.63 -6.81
N SER A 21 -3.06 -11.38 -6.41
CA SER A 21 -1.73 -10.77 -6.31
C SER A 21 -1.02 -11.25 -5.05
N LYS A 22 0.30 -11.34 -5.12
CA LYS A 22 1.12 -11.83 -4.02
C LYS A 22 2.07 -10.78 -3.53
N LEU A 23 2.20 -10.70 -2.19
CA LEU A 23 3.22 -9.88 -1.56
C LEU A 23 4.54 -10.63 -1.59
N VAL A 24 5.56 -10.04 -2.20
CA VAL A 24 6.90 -10.63 -2.31
C VAL A 24 7.86 -10.00 -1.32
N GLY A 25 7.79 -8.70 -1.12
CA GLY A 25 8.69 -8.01 -0.23
C GLY A 25 8.27 -6.60 0.11
N LEU A 26 8.94 -6.03 1.09
CA LEU A 26 8.69 -4.68 1.58
C LEU A 26 10.05 -4.04 1.87
N CYS A 27 10.22 -2.80 1.44
CA CYS A 27 11.46 -2.07 1.61
C CYS A 27 11.18 -0.61 1.99
N PHE A 28 11.93 -0.11 2.96
CA PHE A 28 11.94 1.31 3.33
C PHE A 28 13.21 1.94 2.80
N TYR A 29 13.10 3.09 2.14
CA TYR A 29 14.27 3.77 1.60
C TYR A 29 14.03 5.26 1.45
N ARG A 30 15.10 6.01 1.27
CA ARG A 30 15.03 7.44 1.03
C ARG A 30 15.48 7.75 -0.39
N ALA A 31 14.70 8.56 -1.08
CA ALA A 31 15.03 9.03 -2.43
C ALA A 31 14.54 10.46 -2.60
N GLU A 32 15.36 11.30 -3.22
CA GLU A 32 15.02 12.71 -3.48
C GLU A 32 14.58 13.48 -2.23
N GLY A 33 15.20 13.14 -1.09
CA GLY A 33 14.93 13.84 0.17
C GLY A 33 13.66 13.41 0.89
N GLU A 34 12.97 12.38 0.42
CA GLU A 34 11.76 11.89 1.09
C GLU A 34 11.82 10.40 1.40
N GLU A 35 11.10 10.02 2.43
CA GLU A 35 10.96 8.62 2.82
C GLU A 35 9.96 7.93 1.89
N ARG A 36 10.32 6.73 1.45
CA ARG A 36 9.49 5.91 0.56
C ARG A 36 9.35 4.51 1.08
N VAL A 37 8.19 3.92 0.78
CA VAL A 37 7.92 2.51 1.05
C VAL A 37 7.70 1.84 -0.30
N LYS A 38 8.45 0.78 -0.56
CA LYS A 38 8.28 -0.02 -1.78
C LYS A 38 7.74 -1.38 -1.40
N ILE A 39 6.66 -1.78 -2.04
CA ILE A 39 6.09 -3.12 -1.92
C ILE A 39 6.33 -3.84 -3.23
N SER A 40 7.05 -4.96 -3.16
CA SER A 40 7.28 -5.83 -4.31
C SER A 40 6.17 -6.86 -4.40
N LEU A 41 5.59 -7.00 -5.58
CA LEU A 41 4.39 -7.78 -5.83
C LEU A 41 4.59 -8.70 -7.03
N GLU A 42 3.79 -9.77 -7.06
CA GLU A 42 3.49 -10.51 -8.28
C GLU A 42 1.99 -10.34 -8.53
N MET A 43 1.64 -9.74 -9.66
CA MET A 43 0.24 -9.44 -9.99
C MET A 43 -0.25 -10.32 -11.12
N LEU A 44 -1.48 -10.83 -10.96
CA LEU A 44 -2.12 -11.65 -11.98
C LEU A 44 -2.57 -10.75 -13.13
N GLY A 45 -1.98 -10.96 -14.31
CA GLY A 45 -2.34 -10.24 -15.52
C GLY A 45 -3.37 -10.99 -16.34
N GLU A 46 -3.75 -10.37 -17.46
CA GLU A 46 -4.61 -11.01 -18.44
C GLU A 46 -3.90 -12.28 -18.97
N GLY A 47 -4.65 -13.35 -19.15
CA GLY A 47 -4.08 -14.62 -19.58
C GLY A 47 -3.54 -15.49 -18.45
N GLY A 48 -3.64 -15.06 -17.20
CA GLY A 48 -3.28 -15.84 -16.02
C GLY A 48 -1.81 -15.87 -15.65
N ALA A 49 -0.96 -15.08 -16.30
CA ALA A 49 0.46 -15.02 -15.97
C ALA A 49 0.70 -14.03 -14.83
N LEU A 50 1.56 -14.41 -13.88
CA LEU A 50 2.01 -13.50 -12.82
C LEU A 50 3.10 -12.60 -13.37
N THR A 51 2.97 -11.31 -13.11
CA THR A 51 3.91 -10.28 -13.56
C THR A 51 4.50 -9.57 -12.34
N PRO A 52 5.83 -9.44 -12.26
CA PRO A 52 6.43 -8.66 -11.18
C PRO A 52 5.98 -7.21 -11.26
N ALA A 53 5.74 -6.61 -10.11
CA ALA A 53 5.34 -5.22 -10.00
C ALA A 53 5.94 -4.60 -8.75
N GLU A 54 6.12 -3.29 -8.77
CA GLU A 54 6.56 -2.54 -7.61
C GLU A 54 5.58 -1.40 -7.37
N MET A 55 5.07 -1.32 -6.15
CA MET A 55 4.26 -0.20 -5.71
C MET A 55 5.10 0.67 -4.78
N ILE A 56 5.23 1.94 -5.12
CA ILE A 56 6.03 2.89 -4.37
C ILE A 56 5.10 3.92 -3.75
N PHE A 57 5.13 4.05 -2.42
CA PHE A 57 4.41 5.08 -1.69
C PHE A 57 5.36 6.25 -1.44
N GLU A 58 4.99 7.41 -1.93
CA GLU A 58 5.84 8.61 -1.95
C GLU A 58 5.56 9.51 -0.75
N ALA A 59 6.60 10.13 -0.21
CA ALA A 59 6.52 10.97 0.97
C ALA A 59 5.82 10.26 2.13
N SER A 60 6.23 9.00 2.38
CA SER A 60 5.68 8.18 3.45
C SER A 60 6.13 8.68 4.81
N THR A 61 5.23 8.65 5.79
CA THR A 61 5.55 9.14 7.13
C THR A 61 5.26 8.11 8.23
N TYR A 62 4.27 7.25 8.05
CA TYR A 62 3.96 6.18 9.00
C TYR A 62 3.65 4.89 8.28
N VAL A 63 4.09 3.77 8.86
CA VAL A 63 3.77 2.43 8.39
C VAL A 63 3.39 1.58 9.60
N ALA A 64 2.31 0.85 9.49
CA ALA A 64 1.90 -0.13 10.51
C ALA A 64 1.71 -1.48 9.83
N LEU A 65 2.44 -2.47 10.33
CA LEU A 65 2.42 -3.83 9.81
C LEU A 65 1.86 -4.79 10.86
N ASP A 66 0.93 -5.61 10.43
CA ASP A 66 0.43 -6.73 11.21
C ASP A 66 0.38 -7.92 10.25
N VAL A 67 1.52 -8.60 10.10
CA VAL A 67 1.69 -9.64 9.09
C VAL A 67 2.16 -10.93 9.76
N ASP A 68 1.46 -12.03 9.48
CA ASP A 68 1.81 -13.36 9.98
C ASP A 68 2.73 -14.06 8.98
N LEU A 69 4.01 -14.12 9.30
CA LEU A 69 5.00 -14.75 8.44
C LEU A 69 4.94 -16.29 8.50
N GLU A 70 4.41 -16.85 9.58
CA GLU A 70 4.28 -18.29 9.73
C GLU A 70 3.11 -18.87 8.91
N GLY A 71 2.14 -18.03 8.58
CA GLY A 71 0.96 -18.42 7.82
C GLY A 71 1.20 -18.62 6.33
N LYS A 72 2.41 -18.42 5.84
CA LYS A 72 2.76 -18.49 4.41
C LYS A 72 2.34 -19.76 3.70
N ARG A 73 2.30 -20.88 4.41
CA ARG A 73 1.95 -22.18 3.84
C ARG A 73 0.48 -22.30 3.40
N VAL A 74 -0.34 -21.27 3.64
CA VAL A 74 -1.77 -21.29 3.32
C VAL A 74 -2.14 -20.05 2.51
N CYS A 75 -1.30 -19.65 1.57
CA CYS A 75 -1.53 -18.50 0.69
C CYS A 75 -1.77 -17.18 1.45
N SER A 76 -1.23 -17.05 2.65
CA SER A 76 -1.42 -15.85 3.47
C SER A 76 -0.62 -14.65 2.97
N ASP A 77 0.22 -14.83 1.97
CA ASP A 77 0.90 -13.75 1.26
C ASP A 77 0.07 -13.20 0.09
N ASP A 78 -1.05 -13.84 -0.23
CA ASP A 78 -1.97 -13.35 -1.27
C ASP A 78 -2.72 -12.13 -0.75
N ILE A 79 -2.83 -11.12 -1.61
CA ILE A 79 -3.59 -9.91 -1.27
C ILE A 79 -5.05 -10.16 -1.61
N SER A 80 -5.92 -10.03 -0.61
CA SER A 80 -7.36 -10.18 -0.82
C SER A 80 -7.98 -8.90 -1.35
N SER A 81 -7.54 -7.75 -0.86
CA SER A 81 -8.04 -6.44 -1.29
C SER A 81 -7.10 -5.35 -0.81
N ALA A 82 -7.30 -4.14 -1.32
CA ALA A 82 -6.61 -2.95 -0.83
C ALA A 82 -7.51 -1.74 -1.04
N GLU A 83 -7.39 -0.76 -0.17
CA GLU A 83 -8.18 0.46 -0.22
C GLU A 83 -7.34 1.66 0.15
N CYS A 84 -7.71 2.82 -0.39
CA CYS A 84 -7.13 4.11 -0.05
C CYS A 84 -8.20 4.99 0.55
N TYR A 85 -7.90 5.63 1.68
CA TYR A 85 -8.82 6.49 2.42
C TYR A 85 -8.24 7.89 2.57
N ALA A 86 -9.08 8.92 2.43
CA ALA A 86 -8.68 10.29 2.76
C ALA A 86 -8.54 10.47 4.28
N SER A 87 -9.33 9.72 5.06
CA SER A 87 -9.33 9.75 6.52
C SER A 87 -9.84 8.41 7.04
N SER A 88 -9.30 7.98 8.16
CA SER A 88 -9.69 6.71 8.79
C SER A 88 -9.50 6.80 10.31
N GLU A 89 -9.96 5.79 11.03
CA GLU A 89 -9.73 5.71 12.48
C GLU A 89 -8.24 5.70 12.79
N TRP A 90 -7.45 5.04 11.96
CA TRP A 90 -6.00 4.99 12.13
C TRP A 90 -5.36 6.39 12.00
N THR A 91 -5.74 7.16 10.97
CA THR A 91 -5.20 8.51 10.77
C THR A 91 -5.62 9.44 11.89
N LYS A 92 -6.82 9.31 12.42
CA LYS A 92 -7.27 10.06 13.59
C LYS A 92 -6.43 9.72 14.82
N SER A 93 -6.15 8.43 15.03
CA SER A 93 -5.30 7.97 16.12
C SER A 93 -3.89 8.56 16.02
N LEU A 94 -3.32 8.60 14.83
CA LEU A 94 -1.99 9.21 14.61
C LEU A 94 -2.00 10.70 14.91
N SER A 95 -3.04 11.43 14.52
CA SER A 95 -3.16 12.86 14.80
C SER A 95 -3.26 13.14 16.30
N GLU A 96 -3.94 12.29 17.05
CA GLU A 96 -4.04 12.41 18.51
C GLU A 96 -2.70 12.18 19.20
N LYS A 97 -1.90 11.23 18.68
CA LYS A 97 -0.57 10.90 19.24
C LYS A 97 0.49 11.92 18.88
N SER A 98 0.31 12.63 17.78
CA SER A 98 1.29 13.58 17.26
C SER A 98 0.61 14.93 16.95
N PRO A 99 0.17 15.67 17.98
CA PRO A 99 -0.66 16.87 17.78
C PRO A 99 0.07 18.02 17.08
N TYR A 100 1.40 17.97 17.02
CA TYR A 100 2.19 19.01 16.34
C TYR A 100 2.44 18.70 14.86
N ASP A 101 2.11 17.50 14.42
CA ASP A 101 2.28 17.10 13.02
C ASP A 101 1.00 17.34 12.24
N SER A 102 1.15 17.87 11.03
CA SER A 102 0.03 17.99 10.10
C SER A 102 0.03 16.83 9.14
N PHE A 103 -1.11 16.14 9.07
CA PHE A 103 -1.30 15.07 8.10
C PHE A 103 -2.18 15.50 6.93
N GLU A 104 -2.31 16.81 6.72
CA GLU A 104 -3.04 17.34 5.57
C GLU A 104 -2.38 16.89 4.28
N GLY A 105 -3.18 16.37 3.36
CA GLY A 105 -2.69 15.85 2.09
C GLY A 105 -2.16 14.43 2.13
N TYR A 106 -2.04 13.82 3.32
CA TYR A 106 -1.66 12.43 3.45
C TYR A 106 -2.87 11.52 3.32
N LEU A 107 -2.66 10.37 2.68
CA LEU A 107 -3.68 9.36 2.46
C LEU A 107 -3.30 8.08 3.18
N HIS A 108 -4.31 7.34 3.62
CA HIS A 108 -4.13 6.04 4.25
C HIS A 108 -4.32 4.95 3.20
N PHE A 109 -3.24 4.25 2.89
CA PHE A 109 -3.26 3.08 1.99
C PHE A 109 -3.25 1.83 2.84
N ARG A 110 -4.19 0.93 2.62
CA ARG A 110 -4.30 -0.31 3.38
C ARG A 110 -4.40 -1.49 2.45
N LEU A 111 -3.54 -2.49 2.68
CA LEU A 111 -3.58 -3.76 1.98
C LEU A 111 -4.00 -4.84 2.97
N TYR A 112 -4.94 -5.69 2.55
CA TYR A 112 -5.41 -6.82 3.32
C TYR A 112 -4.87 -8.11 2.73
N LEU A 113 -4.17 -8.90 3.53
CA LEU A 113 -3.71 -10.21 3.15
C LEU A 113 -4.76 -11.24 3.52
N ILE A 114 -4.83 -12.35 2.78
CA ILE A 114 -5.76 -13.45 3.09
C ILE A 114 -5.44 -13.96 4.49
N PRO A 115 -6.46 -14.07 5.38
CA PRO A 115 -6.20 -14.52 6.74
C PRO A 115 -5.51 -15.89 6.79
N PRO A 116 -4.54 -16.06 7.70
CA PRO A 116 -4.18 -15.18 8.80
C PRO A 116 -3.13 -14.12 8.48
N GLY A 117 -2.90 -13.79 7.22
CA GLY A 117 -1.79 -12.95 6.76
C GLY A 117 -1.70 -11.54 7.34
N GLY A 118 -2.83 -10.86 7.59
CA GLY A 118 -2.83 -9.56 8.26
C GLY A 118 -3.04 -8.34 7.38
N THR A 119 -2.49 -7.20 7.80
CA THR A 119 -2.65 -5.93 7.10
C THR A 119 -1.35 -5.15 6.99
N ILE A 120 -1.26 -4.33 5.95
CA ILE A 120 -0.18 -3.36 5.76
C ILE A 120 -0.86 -1.99 5.63
N ASN A 121 -0.46 -1.03 6.46
CA ASN A 121 -1.00 0.32 6.46
C ASN A 121 0.13 1.32 6.21
N VAL A 122 -0.05 2.21 5.26
CA VAL A 122 0.93 3.24 4.90
C VAL A 122 0.24 4.60 4.87
N LEU A 123 0.85 5.59 5.51
CA LEU A 123 0.44 6.98 5.40
C LEU A 123 1.42 7.69 4.46
N ALA A 124 0.94 8.11 3.31
CA ALA A 124 1.77 8.69 2.26
C ALA A 124 0.96 9.70 1.45
N LYS A 125 1.64 10.51 0.65
CA LYS A 125 0.95 11.53 -0.17
C LYS A 125 0.49 10.99 -1.51
N ASP A 126 1.18 10.01 -2.07
CA ASP A 126 0.85 9.47 -3.38
C ASP A 126 1.45 8.07 -3.52
N PHE A 127 1.15 7.42 -4.62
CA PHE A 127 1.74 6.14 -4.97
C PHE A 127 1.98 6.07 -6.47
N SER A 128 2.88 5.16 -6.85
CA SER A 128 3.03 4.75 -8.24
C SER A 128 3.10 3.23 -8.31
N LEU A 129 2.64 2.67 -9.40
CA LEU A 129 2.70 1.23 -9.65
C LEU A 129 3.47 1.02 -10.95
N GLU A 130 4.58 0.31 -10.85
CA GLU A 130 5.42 -0.03 -12.00
C GLU A 130 5.32 -1.52 -12.26
N MET A 131 4.89 -1.88 -13.47
CA MET A 131 4.83 -3.27 -13.90
C MET A 131 6.16 -3.66 -14.53
N GLY A 132 6.70 -4.79 -14.09
CA GLY A 132 7.88 -5.35 -14.70
C GLY A 132 7.53 -6.16 -15.96
N ALA A 133 8.56 -6.72 -16.59
CA ALA A 133 8.37 -7.63 -17.71
C ALA A 133 7.78 -8.96 -17.21
N PRO A 134 6.88 -9.60 -17.99
CA PRO A 134 6.40 -10.94 -17.65
C PRO A 134 7.56 -11.92 -17.55
N GLY A 135 7.59 -12.63 -16.42
CA GLY A 135 8.66 -13.62 -16.19
C GLY A 135 8.42 -14.95 -16.88
#